data_c6488e4a03d1dc5a57084c0754032821
#
_entry.id   c6488e4a03d1dc5a57084c0754032821
#
_cell.length_a   1.000
_cell.length_b   1.000
_cell.length_c   1.000
_cell.angle_alpha   90.00
_cell.angle_beta   90.00
_cell.angle_gamma   90.00
#
_symmetry.space_group_name_H-M   'P 1'
#
loop_
_entity.id
_entity.type
_entity.pdbx_description
1 polymer ?
#
loop_
_entity_poly.entity_id
_entity_poly.type
_entity_poly.pdbx_seq_one_letter_code
_entity_poly.pdbx_strand_id
1 'polypeptide(L)'
;MYYNGKCVQLYRYHFSQGKMINFSIKELNAFAVIGQEVELTNYQKKNIQISTQFWRKFNSSLKKAYLSQSGNWVKYAFMERRNGKLYYFCSIPQRTITPEGFLYKEIPSYKYLVVEHIGAMDKIYETYGKIYQEIIPSTSYIPIKDIILHFEKYDYRFHWNSDNSVIEIWIPIQD
;
A
#
# COMPACT_ATOMS: atom_id res chain seq x y z
N MET A 1 13.63 -13.67 1.88
CA MET A 1 12.34 -14.41 1.86
C MET A 1 11.54 -13.88 0.69
N TYR A 2 11.39 -14.67 -0.36
CA TYR A 2 10.63 -14.28 -1.55
C TYR A 2 9.14 -14.33 -1.23
N TYR A 3 8.42 -13.25 -1.51
CA TYR A 3 6.96 -13.23 -1.43
C TYR A 3 6.40 -14.12 -2.54
N ASN A 4 5.91 -15.30 -2.20
CA ASN A 4 5.22 -16.21 -3.10
C ASN A 4 3.75 -15.78 -3.31
N GLY A 5 3.53 -14.57 -3.80
CA GLY A 5 2.25 -14.21 -4.38
C GLY A 5 2.17 -14.83 -5.78
N LYS A 6 1.37 -15.84 -5.97
CA LYS A 6 1.08 -16.33 -7.32
C LYS A 6 0.25 -15.28 -8.04
N CYS A 7 0.73 -14.81 -9.19
CA CYS A 7 -0.09 -14.01 -10.10
C CYS A 7 -1.15 -14.93 -10.69
N VAL A 8 -2.42 -14.70 -10.34
CA VAL A 8 -3.53 -15.55 -10.81
C VAL A 8 -3.99 -15.11 -12.20
N GLN A 9 -3.92 -13.83 -12.51
CA GLN A 9 -4.31 -13.31 -13.83
C GLN A 9 -3.79 -11.88 -14.08
N LEU A 10 -3.33 -11.61 -15.29
CA LEU A 10 -2.93 -10.27 -15.78
C LEU A 10 -4.04 -9.71 -16.66
N TYR A 11 -4.53 -8.52 -16.33
CA TYR A 11 -5.53 -7.79 -17.12
C TYR A 11 -4.90 -6.54 -17.73
N ARG A 12 -5.20 -6.28 -19.02
CA ARG A 12 -4.86 -5.03 -19.69
C ARG A 12 -6.14 -4.28 -19.97
N TYR A 13 -6.28 -3.08 -19.45
CA TYR A 13 -7.45 -2.24 -19.68
C TYR A 13 -7.09 -1.07 -20.60
N HIS A 14 -7.91 -0.88 -21.65
CA HIS A 14 -7.82 0.27 -22.55
C HIS A 14 -8.80 1.35 -22.10
N PHE A 15 -8.29 2.54 -21.81
CA PHE A 15 -9.13 3.69 -21.48
C PHE A 15 -9.48 4.52 -22.72
N SER A 16 -10.61 5.22 -22.69
CA SER A 16 -11.07 6.15 -23.72
C SER A 16 -10.11 7.32 -24.01
N GLN A 17 -9.05 7.50 -23.20
CA GLN A 17 -8.00 8.51 -23.39
C GLN A 17 -6.60 7.93 -23.66
N GLY A 18 -6.48 6.69 -24.11
CA GLY A 18 -5.25 6.12 -24.65
C GLY A 18 -4.16 5.74 -23.63
N LYS A 19 -4.37 5.91 -22.31
CA LYS A 19 -3.41 5.52 -21.29
C LYS A 19 -3.80 4.16 -20.71
N MET A 20 -3.02 3.12 -20.99
CA MET A 20 -3.24 1.79 -20.40
C MET A 20 -2.82 1.78 -18.92
N ILE A 21 -3.67 1.29 -18.05
CA ILE A 21 -3.32 0.88 -16.70
C ILE A 21 -3.40 -0.63 -16.63
N ASN A 22 -2.30 -1.25 -16.28
CA ASN A 22 -2.27 -2.68 -16.05
C ASN A 22 -2.65 -2.96 -14.60
N PHE A 23 -3.50 -3.94 -14.39
CA PHE A 23 -3.74 -4.50 -13.08
C PHE A 23 -3.59 -6.02 -13.11
N SER A 24 -3.35 -6.59 -11.96
CA SER A 24 -3.25 -8.05 -11.81
C SER A 24 -4.04 -8.49 -10.58
N ILE A 25 -4.52 -9.72 -10.61
CA ILE A 25 -5.09 -10.37 -9.43
C ILE A 25 -3.99 -11.25 -8.84
N LYS A 26 -3.69 -11.06 -7.56
CA LYS A 26 -2.68 -11.82 -6.84
C LYS A 26 -3.26 -12.40 -5.56
N GLU A 27 -2.91 -13.63 -5.25
CA GLU A 27 -3.14 -14.22 -3.93
C GLU A 27 -1.92 -13.98 -3.06
N LEU A 28 -2.13 -13.47 -1.87
CA LEU A 28 -1.08 -13.21 -0.91
C LEU A 28 -1.36 -14.00 0.37
N ASN A 29 -0.40 -14.82 0.77
CA ASN A 29 -0.46 -15.50 2.06
C ASN A 29 -0.34 -14.50 3.20
N ALA A 30 -0.90 -14.85 4.36
CA ALA A 30 -0.73 -14.05 5.57
C ALA A 30 0.75 -13.80 5.88
N PHE A 31 1.07 -12.59 6.29
CA PHE A 31 2.43 -12.20 6.64
C PHE A 31 2.46 -11.18 7.78
N ALA A 32 3.55 -11.19 8.52
CA ALA A 32 3.72 -10.32 9.66
C ALA A 32 4.53 -9.06 9.30
N VAL A 33 4.10 -7.94 9.87
CA VAL A 33 4.76 -6.64 9.76
C VAL A 33 4.92 -5.99 11.12
N ILE A 34 5.92 -5.12 11.24
CA ILE A 34 6.10 -4.24 12.39
C ILE A 34 6.12 -2.80 11.91
N GLY A 35 5.51 -1.90 12.66
CA GLY A 35 5.38 -0.51 12.23
C GLY A 35 4.82 0.43 13.26
N GLN A 36 4.44 1.60 12.80
CA GLN A 36 3.82 2.65 13.60
C GLN A 36 2.58 3.16 12.90
N GLU A 37 1.62 3.68 13.65
CA GLU A 37 0.38 4.21 13.07
C GLU A 37 0.10 5.64 13.49
N VAL A 38 -0.71 6.32 12.68
CA VAL A 38 -1.26 7.65 12.96
C VAL A 38 -2.73 7.66 12.57
N GLU A 39 -3.55 8.32 13.40
CA GLU A 39 -4.96 8.58 13.07
C GLU A 39 -5.04 9.67 11.99
N LEU A 40 -5.85 9.44 10.98
CA LEU A 40 -6.14 10.39 9.92
C LEU A 40 -7.45 11.13 10.21
N THR A 41 -7.68 12.20 9.47
CA THR A 41 -8.88 13.03 9.56
C THR A 41 -9.86 12.72 8.41
N ASN A 42 -11.00 13.41 8.40
CA ASN A 42 -11.94 13.36 7.28
C ASN A 42 -11.55 14.29 6.11
N TYR A 43 -10.42 15.01 6.21
CA TYR A 43 -9.98 15.98 5.21
C TYR A 43 -8.77 15.47 4.45
N GLN A 44 -8.97 15.16 3.17
CA GLN A 44 -7.93 14.57 2.32
C GLN A 44 -6.63 15.40 2.27
N LYS A 45 -6.72 16.72 2.07
CA LYS A 45 -5.54 17.60 2.03
C LYS A 45 -4.73 17.55 3.33
N LYS A 46 -5.40 17.47 4.49
CA LYS A 46 -4.74 17.35 5.78
C LYS A 46 -4.07 15.97 5.93
N ASN A 47 -4.71 14.92 5.44
CA ASN A 47 -4.17 13.57 5.49
C ASN A 47 -2.89 13.42 4.66
N ILE A 48 -2.76 14.11 3.53
CA ILE A 48 -1.52 14.16 2.75
C ILE A 48 -0.36 14.72 3.59
N GLN A 49 -0.61 15.80 4.31
CA GLN A 49 0.40 16.41 5.19
C GLN A 49 0.77 15.46 6.34
N ILE A 50 -0.24 14.85 6.99
CA ILE A 50 -0.05 13.92 8.09
C ILE A 50 0.77 12.72 7.63
N SER A 51 0.40 12.07 6.54
CA SER A 51 1.11 10.88 6.03
C SER A 51 2.54 11.20 5.61
N THR A 52 2.78 12.36 4.95
CA THR A 52 4.13 12.80 4.55
C THR A 52 5.03 13.04 5.78
N GLN A 53 4.53 13.73 6.80
CA GLN A 53 5.26 13.94 8.05
C GLN A 53 5.48 12.64 8.79
N PHE A 54 4.48 11.76 8.78
CA PHE A 54 4.54 10.48 9.45
C PHE A 54 5.59 9.55 8.83
N TRP A 55 5.72 9.52 7.50
CA TRP A 55 6.80 8.79 6.82
C TRP A 55 8.20 9.24 7.27
N ARG A 56 8.40 10.56 7.44
CA ARG A 56 9.68 11.08 7.94
C ARG A 56 9.97 10.60 9.37
N LYS A 57 8.94 10.66 10.24
CA LYS A 57 9.02 10.16 11.62
C LYS A 57 9.31 8.67 11.65
N PHE A 58 8.58 7.87 10.88
CA PHE A 58 8.75 6.43 10.80
C PHE A 58 10.17 6.04 10.34
N ASN A 59 10.67 6.67 9.28
CA ASN A 59 12.04 6.43 8.82
C ASN A 59 13.10 6.80 9.88
N SER A 60 12.88 7.85 10.66
CA SER A 60 13.74 8.21 11.80
C SER A 60 13.67 7.14 12.91
N SER A 61 12.48 6.64 13.21
CA SER A 61 12.28 5.56 14.18
C SER A 61 12.98 4.26 13.76
N LEU A 62 12.92 3.91 12.47
CA LEU A 62 13.65 2.75 11.93
C LEU A 62 15.16 2.88 12.13
N LYS A 63 15.74 4.08 11.90
CA LYS A 63 17.17 4.33 12.14
C LYS A 63 17.53 4.16 13.61
N LYS A 64 16.74 4.73 14.53
CA LYS A 64 16.98 4.64 15.98
C LYS A 64 16.88 3.20 16.49
N ALA A 65 16.01 2.40 15.91
CA ALA A 65 15.83 0.99 16.27
C ALA A 65 16.78 0.04 15.51
N TYR A 66 17.75 0.57 14.74
CA TYR A 66 18.69 -0.22 13.91
C TYR A 66 17.97 -1.13 12.89
N LEU A 67 16.79 -0.74 12.43
CA LEU A 67 15.96 -1.45 11.45
C LEU A 67 16.03 -0.88 10.03
N SER A 68 16.98 0.01 9.78
CA SER A 68 17.21 0.55 8.43
C SER A 68 17.51 -0.58 7.45
N GLN A 69 16.85 -0.55 6.32
CA GLN A 69 17.02 -1.54 5.27
C GLN A 69 17.94 -0.98 4.18
N SER A 70 18.76 -1.84 3.60
CA SER A 70 19.61 -1.56 2.44
C SER A 70 19.37 -2.60 1.35
N GLY A 71 19.71 -2.30 0.11
CA GLY A 71 19.51 -3.21 -1.01
C GLY A 71 18.03 -3.42 -1.34
N ASN A 72 17.56 -4.66 -1.34
CA ASN A 72 16.17 -5.02 -1.64
C ASN A 72 15.24 -4.74 -0.45
N TRP A 73 15.06 -3.45 -0.14
CA TRP A 73 14.15 -3.03 0.92
C TRP A 73 12.69 -3.06 0.47
N VAL A 74 11.80 -3.34 1.41
CA VAL A 74 10.35 -3.25 1.22
C VAL A 74 9.73 -2.54 2.41
N LYS A 75 8.83 -1.60 2.14
CA LYS A 75 8.00 -0.93 3.14
C LYS A 75 6.54 -0.98 2.70
N TYR A 76 5.64 -0.89 3.67
CA TYR A 76 4.21 -0.86 3.42
C TYR A 76 3.57 0.33 4.10
N ALA A 77 2.47 0.81 3.52
CA ALA A 77 1.55 1.72 4.17
C ALA A 77 0.13 1.18 4.05
N PHE A 78 -0.47 0.82 5.16
CA PHE A 78 -1.84 0.32 5.22
C PHE A 78 -2.80 1.43 5.57
N MET A 79 -3.89 1.52 4.82
CA MET A 79 -5.05 2.33 5.16
C MET A 79 -6.08 1.44 5.85
N GLU A 80 -6.37 1.75 7.10
CA GLU A 80 -7.24 0.93 7.95
C GLU A 80 -8.40 1.75 8.49
N ARG A 81 -9.57 1.10 8.60
CA ARG A 81 -10.73 1.67 9.27
C ARG A 81 -11.08 0.84 10.50
N ARG A 82 -11.09 1.49 11.66
CA ARG A 82 -11.43 0.84 12.95
C ARG A 82 -12.32 1.78 13.76
N ASN A 83 -13.46 1.31 14.23
CA ASN A 83 -14.42 2.07 15.04
C ASN A 83 -14.78 3.44 14.43
N GLY A 84 -15.01 3.48 13.10
CA GLY A 84 -15.34 4.69 12.38
C GLY A 84 -14.18 5.66 12.11
N LYS A 85 -12.98 5.39 12.66
CA LYS A 85 -11.78 6.18 12.47
C LYS A 85 -10.88 5.60 11.39
N LEU A 86 -10.13 6.46 10.72
CA LEU A 86 -9.19 6.10 9.68
C LEU A 86 -7.76 6.15 10.24
N TYR A 87 -6.97 5.11 9.99
CA TYR A 87 -5.57 5.00 10.42
C TYR A 87 -4.65 4.76 9.23
N TYR A 88 -3.47 5.33 9.31
CA TYR A 88 -2.38 5.10 8.37
C TYR A 88 -1.23 4.41 9.11
N PHE A 89 -0.88 3.19 8.70
CA PHE A 89 0.10 2.34 9.35
C PHE A 89 1.29 2.11 8.43
N CYS A 90 2.42 2.78 8.72
CA CYS A 90 3.69 2.55 8.02
C CYS A 90 4.43 1.39 8.66
N SER A 91 4.96 0.47 7.84
CA SER A 91 5.57 -0.76 8.35
C SER A 91 6.66 -1.33 7.45
N ILE A 92 7.40 -2.27 8.01
CA ILE A 92 8.35 -3.15 7.33
C ILE A 92 7.98 -4.62 7.62
N PRO A 93 8.42 -5.58 6.77
CA PRO A 93 8.29 -6.99 7.12
C PRO A 93 8.93 -7.29 8.48
N GLN A 94 8.24 -8.06 9.31
CA GLN A 94 8.82 -8.52 10.56
C GLN A 94 9.99 -9.46 10.28
N ARG A 95 11.12 -9.21 10.90
CA ARG A 95 12.34 -10.03 10.79
C ARG A 95 12.86 -10.51 12.15
N THR A 96 12.51 -9.79 13.21
CA THR A 96 13.03 -9.99 14.57
C THR A 96 11.96 -9.67 15.60
N ILE A 97 12.34 -9.56 16.86
CA ILE A 97 11.48 -9.08 17.96
C ILE A 97 10.99 -7.67 17.63
N THR A 98 9.73 -7.39 17.96
CA THR A 98 9.14 -6.06 17.81
C THR A 98 9.77 -5.09 18.80
N PRO A 99 10.49 -4.03 18.36
CA PRO A 99 11.09 -3.07 19.28
C PRO A 99 10.03 -2.24 20.00
N GLU A 100 10.42 -1.63 21.11
CA GLU A 100 9.60 -0.67 21.82
C GLU A 100 9.16 0.47 20.89
N GLY A 101 7.89 0.89 20.99
CA GLY A 101 7.29 1.93 20.16
C GLY A 101 6.89 1.48 18.76
N PHE A 102 7.01 0.19 18.45
CA PHE A 102 6.45 -0.42 17.24
C PHE A 102 5.28 -1.34 17.59
N LEU A 103 4.34 -1.44 16.66
CA LEU A 103 3.21 -2.36 16.71
C LEU A 103 3.50 -3.56 15.81
N TYR A 104 3.15 -4.76 16.26
CA TYR A 104 3.08 -5.95 15.46
C TYR A 104 1.69 -6.08 14.84
N LYS A 105 1.64 -6.43 13.56
CA LYS A 105 0.39 -6.80 12.89
C LYS A 105 0.59 -8.00 11.98
N GLU A 106 -0.40 -8.85 11.93
CA GLU A 106 -0.51 -9.90 10.93
C GLU A 106 -1.48 -9.45 9.84
N ILE A 107 -0.99 -9.45 8.60
CA ILE A 107 -1.79 -9.10 7.43
C ILE A 107 -2.41 -10.39 6.92
N PRO A 108 -3.75 -10.47 6.83
CA PRO A 108 -4.43 -11.70 6.49
C PRO A 108 -4.19 -12.12 5.04
N SER A 109 -4.37 -13.40 4.79
CA SER A 109 -4.36 -13.94 3.43
C SER A 109 -5.62 -13.53 2.70
N TYR A 110 -5.46 -12.80 1.58
CA TYR A 110 -6.55 -12.41 0.70
C TYR A 110 -6.14 -12.54 -0.77
N LYS A 111 -7.15 -12.50 -1.63
CA LYS A 111 -7.02 -12.16 -3.03
C LYS A 111 -6.96 -10.63 -3.14
N TYR A 112 -6.03 -10.12 -3.94
CA TYR A 112 -5.82 -8.67 -4.12
C TYR A 112 -5.89 -8.28 -5.58
N LEU A 113 -6.58 -7.17 -5.86
CA LEU A 113 -6.40 -6.42 -7.09
C LEU A 113 -5.18 -5.50 -6.90
N VAL A 114 -4.19 -5.64 -7.77
CA VAL A 114 -2.90 -4.94 -7.67
C VAL A 114 -2.72 -4.04 -8.88
N VAL A 115 -2.52 -2.75 -8.62
CA VAL A 115 -2.26 -1.73 -9.64
C VAL A 115 -0.91 -1.10 -9.38
N GLU A 116 -0.09 -0.93 -10.41
CA GLU A 116 1.12 -0.12 -10.33
C GLU A 116 0.79 1.36 -10.60
N HIS A 117 1.07 2.20 -9.63
CA HIS A 117 1.18 3.63 -9.85
C HIS A 117 2.57 3.92 -10.41
N ILE A 118 2.63 4.50 -11.62
CA ILE A 118 3.87 4.93 -12.25
C ILE A 118 3.85 6.44 -12.32
N GLY A 119 4.78 7.08 -11.62
CA GLY A 119 4.88 8.52 -11.54
C GLY A 119 5.30 9.06 -10.18
N ALA A 120 5.37 10.38 -10.09
CA ALA A 120 5.66 11.07 -8.83
C ALA A 120 4.52 10.90 -7.83
N MET A 121 4.86 10.93 -6.53
CA MET A 121 3.93 10.65 -5.43
C MET A 121 2.74 11.61 -5.37
N ASP A 122 2.88 12.84 -5.83
CA ASP A 122 1.79 13.83 -5.87
C ASP A 122 0.66 13.47 -6.84
N LYS A 123 0.94 12.57 -7.80
CA LYS A 123 -0.03 12.07 -8.80
C LYS A 123 -0.75 10.78 -8.37
N ILE A 124 -0.44 10.20 -7.20
CA ILE A 124 -1.00 8.92 -6.76
C ILE A 124 -2.53 8.94 -6.67
N TYR A 125 -3.11 10.09 -6.36
CA TYR A 125 -4.58 10.25 -6.26
C TYR A 125 -5.30 10.06 -7.59
N GLU A 126 -4.66 10.39 -8.72
CA GLU A 126 -5.22 10.10 -10.04
C GLU A 126 -5.33 8.59 -10.26
N THR A 127 -4.33 7.83 -9.80
CA THR A 127 -4.36 6.37 -9.86
C THR A 127 -5.44 5.79 -8.95
N TYR A 128 -5.60 6.30 -7.73
CA TYR A 128 -6.72 5.90 -6.86
C TYR A 128 -8.07 6.20 -7.49
N GLY A 129 -8.24 7.38 -8.10
CA GLY A 129 -9.45 7.74 -8.83
C GLY A 129 -9.80 6.69 -9.88
N LYS A 130 -8.84 6.32 -10.72
CA LYS A 130 -9.02 5.31 -11.77
C LYS A 130 -9.33 3.92 -11.21
N ILE A 131 -8.66 3.52 -10.12
CA ILE A 131 -8.93 2.23 -9.47
C ILE A 131 -10.40 2.12 -9.06
N TYR A 132 -10.89 3.10 -8.32
CA TYR A 132 -12.24 3.02 -7.73
C TYR A 132 -13.35 3.42 -8.67
N GLN A 133 -13.10 4.28 -9.66
CA GLN A 133 -14.13 4.78 -10.59
C GLN A 133 -14.18 3.97 -11.89
N GLU A 134 -13.10 3.31 -12.29
CA GLU A 134 -13.00 2.65 -13.59
C GLU A 134 -12.63 1.16 -13.47
N ILE A 135 -11.50 0.81 -12.79
CA ILE A 135 -11.00 -0.57 -12.79
C ILE A 135 -11.92 -1.50 -11.99
N ILE A 136 -12.18 -1.19 -10.71
CA ILE A 136 -13.05 -2.02 -9.87
C ILE A 136 -14.42 -2.21 -10.47
N PRO A 137 -15.13 -1.14 -10.92
CA PRO A 137 -16.44 -1.29 -11.55
C PRO A 137 -16.44 -2.11 -12.85
N SER A 138 -15.31 -2.24 -13.52
CA SER A 138 -15.18 -3.05 -14.74
C SER A 138 -14.91 -4.53 -14.48
N THR A 139 -14.72 -4.92 -13.22
CA THR A 139 -14.50 -6.30 -12.80
C THR A 139 -15.73 -6.86 -12.09
N SER A 140 -15.78 -8.17 -11.88
CA SER A 140 -16.77 -8.81 -11.00
C SER A 140 -16.37 -8.76 -9.52
N TYR A 141 -15.17 -8.29 -9.20
CA TYR A 141 -14.64 -8.30 -7.84
C TYR A 141 -15.20 -7.18 -6.98
N ILE A 142 -15.42 -7.49 -5.71
CA ILE A 142 -15.93 -6.56 -4.69
C ILE A 142 -14.79 -6.27 -3.69
N PRO A 143 -14.41 -5.00 -3.45
CA PRO A 143 -13.44 -4.66 -2.41
C PRO A 143 -13.92 -5.08 -1.01
N ILE A 144 -13.06 -5.75 -0.26
CA ILE A 144 -13.28 -6.05 1.15
C ILE A 144 -13.00 -4.75 1.92
N LYS A 145 -13.92 -4.34 2.81
CA LYS A 145 -13.84 -3.07 3.56
C LYS A 145 -13.82 -3.26 5.08
N ASP A 146 -13.42 -4.44 5.55
CA ASP A 146 -13.49 -4.75 6.97
C ASP A 146 -12.50 -3.92 7.79
N ILE A 147 -11.21 -4.28 7.74
CA ILE A 147 -10.16 -3.58 8.48
C ILE A 147 -9.23 -2.85 7.52
N ILE A 148 -8.62 -3.59 6.59
CA ILE A 148 -7.69 -3.04 5.60
C ILE A 148 -8.47 -2.61 4.36
N LEU A 149 -8.48 -1.32 4.05
CA LEU A 149 -9.10 -0.78 2.84
C LEU A 149 -8.23 -1.01 1.61
N HIS A 150 -6.95 -0.77 1.77
CA HIS A 150 -5.88 -1.04 0.79
C HIS A 150 -4.53 -0.88 1.47
N PHE A 151 -3.47 -1.30 0.80
CA PHE A 151 -2.12 -0.92 1.16
C PHE A 151 -1.26 -0.58 -0.05
N GLU A 152 -0.27 0.24 0.19
CA GLU A 152 0.78 0.61 -0.74
C GLU A 152 2.04 -0.18 -0.41
N LYS A 153 2.68 -0.73 -1.42
CA LYS A 153 3.97 -1.40 -1.29
C LYS A 153 5.04 -0.60 -2.00
N TYR A 154 6.07 -0.27 -1.26
CA TYR A 154 7.23 0.50 -1.69
C TYR A 154 8.46 -0.40 -1.71
N ASP A 155 9.24 -0.32 -2.76
CA ASP A 155 10.51 -1.01 -2.91
C ASP A 155 11.56 -0.11 -3.59
N TYR A 156 12.66 -0.68 -4.04
CA TYR A 156 13.76 0.05 -4.67
C TYR A 156 13.35 0.87 -5.90
N ARG A 157 12.19 0.61 -6.52
CA ARG A 157 11.65 1.37 -7.67
C ARG A 157 11.02 2.70 -7.26
N PHE A 158 10.81 2.91 -5.96
CA PHE A 158 10.19 4.13 -5.46
C PHE A 158 11.16 5.30 -5.40
N HIS A 159 10.80 6.39 -6.05
CA HIS A 159 11.49 7.68 -6.02
C HIS A 159 10.47 8.81 -5.92
N TRP A 160 10.49 9.57 -4.85
CA TRP A 160 9.43 10.54 -4.47
C TRP A 160 8.94 11.45 -5.60
N ASN A 161 9.87 12.05 -6.37
CA ASN A 161 9.58 13.06 -7.41
C ASN A 161 9.87 12.55 -8.83
N SER A 162 10.01 11.27 -9.06
CA SER A 162 10.37 10.72 -10.36
C SER A 162 9.13 10.27 -11.14
N ASP A 163 9.07 10.63 -12.41
CA ASP A 163 8.03 10.14 -13.31
C ASP A 163 8.14 8.63 -13.61
N ASN A 164 9.29 8.02 -13.27
CA ASN A 164 9.54 6.57 -13.38
C ASN A 164 9.41 5.84 -12.05
N SER A 165 8.95 6.53 -10.99
CA SER A 165 8.70 5.90 -9.69
C SER A 165 7.59 4.87 -9.80
N VAL A 166 7.73 3.74 -9.08
CA VAL A 166 6.70 2.69 -9.04
C VAL A 166 6.28 2.42 -7.62
N ILE A 167 4.97 2.41 -7.39
CA ILE A 167 4.32 2.00 -6.15
C ILE A 167 3.25 0.98 -6.50
N GLU A 168 3.24 -0.17 -5.85
CA GLU A 168 2.14 -1.11 -5.99
C GLU A 168 1.01 -0.77 -5.01
N ILE A 169 -0.22 -0.60 -5.51
CA ILE A 169 -1.44 -0.40 -4.72
C ILE A 169 -2.20 -1.71 -4.68
N TRP A 170 -2.43 -2.25 -3.49
CA TRP A 170 -3.03 -3.54 -3.24
C TRP A 170 -4.38 -3.37 -2.55
N ILE A 171 -5.46 -3.83 -3.19
CA ILE A 171 -6.83 -3.72 -2.69
C ILE A 171 -7.36 -5.12 -2.44
N PRO A 172 -7.71 -5.47 -1.18
CA PRO A 172 -8.29 -6.77 -0.88
C PRO A 172 -9.67 -6.89 -1.54
N ILE A 173 -9.90 -8.01 -2.20
CA ILE A 173 -11.11 -8.28 -2.98
C ILE A 173 -11.67 -9.66 -2.69
N GLN A 174 -12.96 -9.79 -2.93
CA GLN A 174 -13.70 -11.07 -2.97
C GLN A 174 -14.43 -11.20 -4.30
N ASP A 175 -14.78 -12.46 -4.63
CA ASP A 175 -15.58 -12.81 -5.82
C ASP A 175 -17.01 -12.35 -5.67
#